data_6a5a1a5e4d51baadd17c99d740cece58
#
_entry.id   6a5a1a5e4d51baadd17c99d740cece58
#
_cell.length_a   1.000
_cell.length_b   1.000
_cell.length_c   1.000
_cell.angle_alpha   90.00
_cell.angle_beta   90.00
_cell.angle_gamma   90.00
#
_symmetry.space_group_name_H-M   'P 1'
#
loop_
_entity.id
_entity.type
_entity.pdbx_description
1 polymer ?
#
loop_
_entity_poly.entity_id
_entity_poly.type
_entity_poly.pdbx_seq_one_letter_code
_entity_poly.pdbx_strand_id
1 'polypeptide(L)'
;DATVAPFFFEVVPDELGLRAALEAAKRAGLADPLPLRYAATRDAAKEDRMTQRFVPDYQGTAVWTSLGAMYLRLLQRADPDAARPVLEAYRALVERDGTVREVYDGNEVSLVPYRGTLGIFLADEAMLWGTILAEGFEEHPGS
;
A
#
# COMPACT_ATOMS: atom_id res chain seq x y z
N ASP A 1 -8.04 -0.76 -4.55
CA ASP A 1 -7.23 -0.90 -5.78
C ASP A 1 -7.80 -0.08 -6.93
N ALA A 2 -9.10 -0.17 -7.21
CA ALA A 2 -9.75 0.60 -8.28
C ALA A 2 -9.62 2.13 -8.11
N THR A 3 -9.27 2.60 -6.93
CA THR A 3 -9.19 4.03 -6.62
C THR A 3 -7.95 4.70 -7.22
N VAL A 4 -6.81 4.00 -7.24
CA VAL A 4 -5.52 4.61 -7.64
C VAL A 4 -4.97 4.06 -8.96
N ALA A 5 -5.19 2.79 -9.27
CA ALA A 5 -4.63 2.14 -10.46
C ALA A 5 -4.95 2.86 -11.79
N PRO A 6 -6.17 3.35 -12.05
CA PRO A 6 -6.47 4.05 -13.30
C PRO A 6 -5.64 5.31 -13.53
N PHE A 7 -5.29 6.02 -12.46
CA PHE A 7 -4.45 7.22 -12.52
C PHE A 7 -2.96 6.86 -12.64
N PHE A 8 -2.54 5.79 -11.97
CA PHE A 8 -1.16 5.32 -12.03
C PHE A 8 -0.79 4.82 -13.43
N PHE A 9 -1.69 4.10 -14.08
CA PHE A 9 -1.51 3.62 -15.44
C PHE A 9 -1.94 4.64 -16.53
N GLU A 10 -2.20 5.89 -16.14
CA GLU A 10 -2.59 6.98 -17.04
C GLU A 10 -3.81 6.70 -17.93
N VAL A 11 -4.68 5.78 -17.49
CA VAL A 11 -5.96 5.50 -18.16
C VAL A 11 -6.93 6.68 -18.01
N VAL A 12 -6.80 7.42 -16.92
CA VAL A 12 -7.59 8.63 -16.63
C VAL A 12 -6.63 9.79 -16.38
N PRO A 13 -6.36 10.62 -17.42
CA PRO A 13 -5.47 11.77 -17.30
C PRO A 13 -6.22 13.00 -16.75
N ASP A 14 -6.74 12.92 -15.52
CA ASP A 14 -7.50 13.98 -14.87
C ASP A 14 -6.91 14.28 -13.48
N GLU A 15 -6.21 15.43 -13.38
CA GLU A 15 -5.58 15.85 -12.13
C GLU A 15 -6.59 16.19 -11.01
N LEU A 16 -7.76 16.72 -11.35
CA LEU A 16 -8.81 16.97 -10.36
C LEU A 16 -9.38 15.65 -9.83
N GLY A 17 -9.64 14.71 -10.74
CA GLY A 17 -10.06 13.37 -10.39
C GLY A 17 -9.01 12.63 -9.55
N LEU A 18 -7.72 12.78 -9.88
CA LEU A 18 -6.63 12.23 -9.08
C LEU A 18 -6.67 12.74 -7.64
N ARG A 19 -6.72 14.06 -7.43
CA ARG A 19 -6.80 14.64 -6.08
C ARG A 19 -8.02 14.15 -5.33
N ALA A 20 -9.17 14.11 -5.99
CA ALA A 20 -10.41 13.59 -5.39
C ALA A 20 -10.29 12.10 -5.01
N ALA A 21 -9.62 11.28 -5.81
CA ALA A 21 -9.37 9.86 -5.53
C ALA A 21 -8.44 9.66 -4.33
N LEU A 22 -7.33 10.42 -4.25
CA LEU A 22 -6.40 10.38 -3.11
C LEU A 22 -7.10 10.77 -1.80
N GLU A 23 -7.88 11.85 -1.83
CA GLU A 23 -8.67 12.28 -0.68
C GLU A 23 -9.77 11.28 -0.30
N ALA A 24 -10.39 10.62 -1.28
CA ALA A 24 -11.36 9.58 -1.01
C ALA A 24 -10.73 8.36 -0.34
N ALA A 25 -9.55 7.92 -0.80
CA ALA A 25 -8.79 6.84 -0.18
C ALA A 25 -8.42 7.17 1.28
N LYS A 26 -7.97 8.39 1.54
CA LYS A 26 -7.65 8.88 2.88
C LYS A 26 -8.90 8.90 3.79
N ARG A 27 -9.99 9.51 3.33
CA ARG A 27 -11.26 9.55 4.10
C ARG A 27 -11.84 8.17 4.37
N ALA A 28 -11.64 7.21 3.47
CA ALA A 28 -12.06 5.83 3.65
C ALA A 28 -11.15 5.03 4.62
N GLY A 29 -10.06 5.61 5.12
CA GLY A 29 -9.10 4.92 5.97
C GLY A 29 -8.21 3.91 5.24
N LEU A 30 -8.14 3.99 3.90
CA LEU A 30 -7.27 3.10 3.11
C LEU A 30 -5.79 3.45 3.24
N ALA A 31 -5.49 4.70 3.56
CA ALA A 31 -4.12 5.20 3.70
C ALA A 31 -3.58 5.11 5.15
N ASP A 32 -4.31 4.50 6.07
CA ASP A 32 -3.99 4.47 7.50
C ASP A 32 -3.85 3.02 8.00
N PRO A 33 -2.82 2.65 8.77
CA PRO A 33 -1.69 3.45 9.26
C PRO A 33 -0.62 3.74 8.20
N LEU A 34 -0.64 3.05 7.07
CA LEU A 34 0.22 3.27 5.90
C LEU A 34 -0.57 2.93 4.64
N PRO A 35 -0.45 3.67 3.53
CA PRO A 35 -1.09 3.27 2.28
C PRO A 35 -0.46 2.01 1.69
N LEU A 36 -1.19 1.15 0.98
CA LEU A 36 -2.62 1.26 0.85
C LEU A 36 -3.25 -0.04 1.33
N ARG A 37 -4.26 0.05 2.15
CA ARG A 37 -5.06 -1.13 2.50
C ARG A 37 -5.80 -1.65 1.27
N TYR A 38 -5.96 -2.97 1.18
CA TYR A 38 -6.76 -3.59 0.12
C TYR A 38 -8.24 -3.17 0.22
N ALA A 39 -8.77 -3.14 1.42
CA ALA A 39 -10.11 -2.62 1.73
C ALA A 39 -10.11 -1.86 3.06
N ALA A 40 -10.99 -0.88 3.19
CA ALA A 40 -11.13 -0.08 4.41
C ALA A 40 -11.66 -0.91 5.60
N THR A 41 -12.54 -1.87 5.30
CA THR A 41 -13.12 -2.79 6.29
C THR A 41 -13.14 -4.19 5.73
N ARG A 42 -12.98 -5.17 6.61
CA ARG A 42 -13.10 -6.57 6.23
C ARG A 42 -14.57 -6.91 5.93
N ASP A 43 -14.81 -7.50 4.77
CA ASP A 43 -16.09 -8.08 4.39
C ASP A 43 -15.88 -9.57 4.06
N ALA A 44 -16.01 -10.40 5.06
CA ALA A 44 -15.79 -11.85 4.93
C ALA A 44 -16.73 -12.53 3.90
N ALA A 45 -17.83 -11.87 3.52
CA ALA A 45 -18.72 -12.39 2.49
C ALA A 45 -18.17 -12.21 1.06
N LYS A 46 -17.25 -11.25 0.89
CA LYS A 46 -16.61 -10.96 -0.40
C LYS A 46 -15.26 -11.67 -0.59
N GLU A 47 -14.71 -12.19 0.49
CA GLU A 47 -13.46 -12.93 0.44
C GLU A 47 -13.71 -14.38 0.00
N ASP A 48 -12.82 -14.94 -0.82
CA ASP A 48 -12.88 -16.36 -1.16
C ASP A 48 -12.67 -17.26 0.07
N ARG A 49 -13.59 -18.20 0.30
CA ARG A 49 -13.57 -19.06 1.49
C ARG A 49 -12.32 -19.93 1.61
N MET A 50 -11.77 -20.38 0.49
CA MET A 50 -10.54 -21.17 0.48
C MET A 50 -9.35 -20.29 0.89
N THR A 51 -9.25 -19.12 0.31
CA THR A 51 -8.21 -18.13 0.64
C THR A 51 -8.29 -17.73 2.10
N GLN A 52 -9.48 -17.45 2.62
CA GLN A 52 -9.66 -17.09 4.04
C GLN A 52 -9.19 -18.14 5.04
N ARG A 53 -9.27 -19.42 4.66
CA ARG A 53 -8.84 -20.51 5.56
C ARG A 53 -7.33 -20.49 5.81
N PHE A 54 -6.55 -20.10 4.80
CA PHE A 54 -5.09 -20.11 4.84
C PHE A 54 -4.49 -18.74 5.06
N VAL A 55 -5.13 -17.72 4.52
CA VAL A 55 -4.67 -16.33 4.52
C VAL A 55 -5.83 -15.37 4.88
N PRO A 56 -6.32 -15.44 6.12
CA PRO A 56 -7.45 -14.62 6.57
C PRO A 56 -7.09 -13.14 6.49
N ASP A 57 -8.04 -12.33 6.02
CA ASP A 57 -7.89 -10.86 5.91
C ASP A 57 -6.86 -10.36 4.86
N TYR A 58 -6.26 -11.25 4.06
CA TYR A 58 -5.31 -10.89 3.03
C TYR A 58 -5.89 -9.91 1.99
N GLN A 59 -7.14 -10.16 1.57
CA GLN A 59 -7.94 -9.28 0.72
C GLN A 59 -8.91 -8.40 1.52
N GLY A 60 -8.67 -8.26 2.83
CA GLY A 60 -9.43 -7.41 3.72
C GLY A 60 -8.68 -6.13 4.05
N THR A 61 -8.29 -5.95 5.31
CA THR A 61 -7.63 -4.72 5.78
C THR A 61 -6.11 -4.75 5.68
N ALA A 62 -5.52 -5.81 5.15
CA ALA A 62 -4.08 -5.90 4.98
C ALA A 62 -3.54 -4.77 4.09
N VAL A 63 -2.34 -4.28 4.42
CA VAL A 63 -1.65 -3.22 3.68
C VAL A 63 -0.79 -3.85 2.58
N TRP A 64 -1.10 -3.49 1.36
CA TRP A 64 -0.41 -4.00 0.17
C TRP A 64 0.62 -2.99 -0.34
N THR A 65 1.88 -3.35 -0.30
CA THR A 65 2.99 -2.49 -0.72
C THR A 65 2.87 -2.07 -2.20
N SER A 66 2.36 -2.96 -3.05
CA SER A 66 2.11 -2.64 -4.46
C SER A 66 1.13 -1.48 -4.63
N LEU A 67 0.00 -1.53 -3.93
CA LEU A 67 -0.99 -0.45 -3.94
C LEU A 67 -0.45 0.81 -3.29
N GLY A 68 0.35 0.63 -2.23
CA GLY A 68 1.01 1.72 -1.53
C GLY A 68 2.04 2.46 -2.39
N ALA A 69 2.84 1.73 -3.17
CA ALA A 69 3.79 2.30 -4.10
C ALA A 69 3.08 3.16 -5.17
N MET A 70 1.99 2.64 -5.76
CA MET A 70 1.17 3.40 -6.70
C MET A 70 0.59 4.66 -6.06
N TYR A 71 0.01 4.53 -4.87
CA TYR A 71 -0.55 5.66 -4.13
C TYR A 71 0.51 6.72 -3.83
N LEU A 72 1.68 6.30 -3.35
CA LEU A 72 2.78 7.21 -3.03
C LEU A 72 3.25 7.99 -4.25
N ARG A 73 3.45 7.33 -5.40
CA ARG A 73 3.84 8.02 -6.65
C ARG A 73 2.81 9.04 -7.10
N LEU A 74 1.53 8.71 -7.00
CA LEU A 74 0.45 9.64 -7.32
C LEU A 74 0.37 10.80 -6.32
N LEU A 75 0.60 10.52 -5.04
CA LEU A 75 0.63 11.53 -4.00
C LEU A 75 1.83 12.47 -4.19
N GLN A 76 3.01 11.95 -4.52
CA GLN A 76 4.19 12.78 -4.85
C GLN A 76 3.91 13.76 -6.00
N ARG A 77 3.18 13.30 -7.02
CA ARG A 77 2.77 14.16 -8.14
C ARG A 77 1.75 15.22 -7.73
N ALA A 78 0.76 14.85 -6.92
CA ALA A 78 -0.34 15.73 -6.55
C ALA A 78 -0.02 16.67 -5.37
N ASP A 79 0.73 16.19 -4.37
CA ASP A 79 1.09 16.89 -3.13
C ASP A 79 2.38 16.31 -2.55
N PRO A 80 3.55 16.82 -2.97
CA PRO A 80 4.85 16.34 -2.51
C PRO A 80 5.07 16.45 -1.00
N ASP A 81 4.50 17.46 -0.35
CA ASP A 81 4.65 17.65 1.09
C ASP A 81 3.86 16.61 1.89
N ALA A 82 2.66 16.26 1.42
CA ALA A 82 1.89 15.17 1.99
C ALA A 82 2.51 13.78 1.72
N ALA A 83 3.28 13.64 0.64
CA ALA A 83 3.95 12.38 0.32
C ALA A 83 5.16 12.10 1.21
N ARG A 84 5.86 13.12 1.70
CA ARG A 84 7.10 12.98 2.48
C ARG A 84 6.97 12.05 3.69
N PRO A 85 6.01 12.24 4.63
CA PRO A 85 5.88 11.35 5.78
C PRO A 85 5.54 9.90 5.38
N VAL A 86 4.82 9.69 4.28
CA VAL A 86 4.51 8.35 3.77
C VAL A 86 5.78 7.69 3.23
N LEU A 87 6.59 8.43 2.49
CA LEU A 87 7.88 7.97 1.97
C LEU A 87 8.83 7.55 3.10
N GLU A 88 8.95 8.36 4.13
CA GLU A 88 9.78 8.06 5.30
C GLU A 88 9.28 6.81 6.05
N ALA A 89 7.97 6.64 6.17
CA ALA A 89 7.40 5.45 6.80
C ALA A 89 7.72 4.17 5.99
N TYR A 90 7.63 4.22 4.66
CA TYR A 90 8.05 3.11 3.80
C TYR A 90 9.55 2.84 3.89
N ARG A 91 10.38 3.90 3.91
CA ARG A 91 11.83 3.75 4.07
C ARG A 91 12.16 3.03 5.38
N ALA A 92 11.56 3.44 6.49
CA ALA A 92 11.75 2.81 7.79
C ALA A 92 11.32 1.33 7.79
N LEU A 93 10.24 0.95 7.08
CA LEU A 93 9.84 -0.45 6.94
C LEU A 93 10.88 -1.26 6.15
N VAL A 94 11.36 -0.74 5.03
CA VAL A 94 12.37 -1.41 4.21
C VAL A 94 13.68 -1.58 4.97
N GLU A 95 14.11 -0.55 5.70
CA GLU A 95 15.30 -0.62 6.55
C GLU A 95 15.15 -1.64 7.67
N ARG A 96 14.01 -1.67 8.34
CA ARG A 96 13.72 -2.64 9.41
C ARG A 96 13.71 -4.07 8.92
N ASP A 97 13.08 -4.32 7.78
CA ASP A 97 12.82 -5.67 7.26
C ASP A 97 13.94 -6.17 6.32
N GLY A 98 14.83 -5.28 5.88
CA GLY A 98 15.90 -5.56 4.92
C GLY A 98 15.41 -5.90 3.51
N THR A 99 14.13 -5.71 3.24
CA THR A 99 13.47 -6.02 1.96
C THR A 99 12.13 -5.30 1.84
N VAL A 100 11.60 -5.26 0.61
CA VAL A 100 10.22 -4.81 0.36
C VAL A 100 9.28 -6.00 0.51
N ARG A 101 8.48 -6.02 1.57
CA ARG A 101 7.44 -7.05 1.75
C ARG A 101 6.24 -6.76 0.84
N GLU A 102 5.58 -7.80 0.36
CA GLU A 102 4.37 -7.65 -0.44
C GLU A 102 3.21 -7.11 0.40
N VAL A 103 3.01 -7.68 1.59
CA VAL A 103 1.84 -7.43 2.44
C VAL A 103 2.22 -7.32 3.91
N TYR A 104 1.63 -6.33 4.58
CA TYR A 104 1.68 -6.13 6.02
C TYR A 104 0.31 -6.34 6.66
N ASP A 105 0.28 -6.78 7.93
CA ASP A 105 -0.96 -6.84 8.69
C ASP A 105 -1.46 -5.43 9.00
N GLY A 106 -2.60 -5.07 8.44
CA GLY A 106 -3.20 -3.74 8.60
C GLY A 106 -3.82 -3.50 9.97
N ASN A 107 -3.96 -4.53 10.81
CA ASN A 107 -4.51 -4.41 12.16
C ASN A 107 -3.45 -4.09 13.21
N GLU A 108 -2.18 -4.22 12.86
CA GLU A 108 -1.07 -3.97 13.76
C GLU A 108 -0.50 -2.56 13.56
N VAL A 109 -0.40 -1.79 14.63
CA VAL A 109 0.15 -0.42 14.60
C VAL A 109 1.61 -0.41 14.10
N SER A 110 2.37 -1.46 14.41
CA SER A 110 3.77 -1.59 14.01
C SER A 110 3.96 -2.17 12.61
N LEU A 111 2.87 -2.47 11.89
CA LEU A 111 2.91 -3.05 10.56
C LEU A 111 3.84 -4.26 10.47
N VAL A 112 3.47 -5.34 11.14
CA VAL A 112 4.22 -6.60 11.03
C VAL A 112 4.00 -7.25 9.66
N PRO A 113 5.02 -7.94 9.09
CA PRO A 113 4.84 -8.68 7.86
C PRO A 113 3.69 -9.67 7.99
N TYR A 114 2.80 -9.69 6.99
CA TYR A 114 1.62 -10.53 7.01
C TYR A 114 1.99 -12.02 7.05
N ARG A 115 1.30 -12.78 7.90
CA ARG A 115 1.44 -14.23 8.00
C ARG A 115 0.09 -14.90 7.89
N GLY A 116 -0.02 -15.89 7.00
CA GLY A 116 -1.17 -16.77 6.93
C GLY A 116 -1.27 -17.73 8.13
N THR A 117 -2.37 -18.47 8.20
CA THR A 117 -2.69 -19.40 9.30
C THR A 117 -1.60 -20.44 9.57
N LEU A 118 -0.84 -20.85 8.57
CA LEU A 118 0.27 -21.81 8.69
C LEU A 118 1.64 -21.12 8.87
N GLY A 119 1.67 -19.83 9.18
CA GLY A 119 2.90 -19.05 9.28
C GLY A 119 3.63 -18.85 7.93
N ILE A 120 2.92 -19.09 6.83
CA ILE A 120 3.45 -18.89 5.49
C ILE A 120 3.55 -17.39 5.24
N PHE A 121 4.77 -16.93 4.95
CA PHE A 121 4.96 -15.60 4.40
C PHE A 121 4.43 -15.59 2.97
N LEU A 122 3.53 -14.68 2.68
CA LEU A 122 3.15 -14.38 1.32
C LEU A 122 4.16 -13.39 0.77
N ALA A 123 4.86 -13.83 -0.25
CA ALA A 123 5.85 -13.12 -1.04
C ALA A 123 6.81 -12.24 -0.22
N ASP A 124 8.00 -12.75 -0.02
CA ASP A 124 9.07 -12.03 0.67
C ASP A 124 9.65 -10.89 -0.17
N GLU A 125 9.41 -10.89 -1.49
CA GLU A 125 10.05 -9.96 -2.41
C GLU A 125 9.07 -9.45 -3.46
N ALA A 126 8.71 -8.18 -3.36
CA ALA A 126 7.97 -7.47 -4.38
C ALA A 126 8.95 -6.67 -5.26
N MET A 127 9.79 -7.34 -6.03
CA MET A 127 10.86 -6.71 -6.82
C MET A 127 10.39 -5.54 -7.68
N LEU A 128 9.26 -5.69 -8.40
CA LEU A 128 8.70 -4.62 -9.21
C LEU A 128 8.28 -3.41 -8.35
N TRP A 129 7.62 -3.69 -7.24
CA TRP A 129 7.15 -2.64 -6.32
C TRP A 129 8.30 -1.98 -5.58
N GLY A 130 9.34 -2.74 -5.30
CA GLY A 130 10.61 -2.23 -4.77
C GLY A 130 11.24 -1.21 -5.71
N THR A 131 11.21 -1.44 -7.02
CA THR A 131 11.69 -0.49 -8.03
C THR A 131 10.91 0.81 -7.99
N ILE A 132 9.57 0.75 -7.97
CA ILE A 132 8.72 1.94 -7.90
C ILE A 132 8.99 2.74 -6.61
N LEU A 133 9.18 2.06 -5.47
CA LEU A 133 9.53 2.72 -4.22
C LEU A 133 10.95 3.32 -4.27
N ALA A 134 11.92 2.61 -4.84
CA ALA A 134 13.28 3.09 -4.99
C ALA A 134 13.36 4.37 -5.81
N GLU A 135 12.65 4.44 -6.94
CA GLU A 135 12.52 5.67 -7.73
C GLU A 135 11.97 6.83 -6.89
N GLY A 136 10.95 6.56 -6.05
CA GLY A 136 10.42 7.56 -5.12
C GLY A 136 11.44 8.03 -4.10
N PHE A 137 12.35 7.16 -3.64
CA PHE A 137 13.43 7.51 -2.71
C PHE A 137 14.53 8.35 -3.36
N GLU A 138 14.84 8.09 -4.63
CA GLU A 138 15.85 8.86 -5.38
C GLU A 138 15.40 10.28 -5.69
N GLU A 139 14.14 10.49 -6.00
CA GLU A 139 13.57 11.82 -6.24
C GLU A 139 13.58 12.71 -4.99
N HIS A 140 13.65 12.10 -3.81
CA HIS A 140 13.70 12.77 -2.51
C HIS A 140 14.81 12.15 -1.65
N PRO A 141 16.10 12.31 -2.03
CA PRO A 141 17.20 11.90 -1.18
C PRO A 141 17.08 12.65 0.15
N GLY A 142 17.09 11.89 1.24
CA GLY A 142 16.81 12.40 2.57
C GLY A 142 17.53 13.72 2.87
N SER A 143 16.75 14.66 3.35
CA SER A 143 17.23 15.95 3.91
C SER A 143 17.94 15.71 5.23
#